data_bfb4fde860d580c832dd1bd0f127c7a5
#
_entry.id   bfb4fde860d580c832dd1bd0f127c7a5
#
_cell.length_a   1.000
_cell.length_b   1.000
_cell.length_c   1.000
_cell.angle_alpha   90.00
_cell.angle_beta   90.00
_cell.angle_gamma   90.00
#
_symmetry.space_group_name_H-M   'P 1'
#
loop_
_entity.id
_entity.type
_entity.pdbx_description
1 polymer ?
#
loop_
_entity_poly.entity_id
_entity_poly.type
_entity_poly.pdbx_seq_one_letter_code
_entity_poly.pdbx_strand_id
1 'polypeptide(L)'
;DCQREDGGMPHTAPNPYTAGGGPHWCGFIIPASWQTYVNYGDMRLMERYYPVMQKWLGYAESYQVDGLLKQWPNTEYRGWYLGDWVPPMGINPQDPASIDIVNNCFLSDCYGMVAKIAKVLGKEVDIPEYQQKQEALKTRIHEVFFDAENRRYASSSQIDMIYPMLVGATPSSLMADVKDALFEESAGRFNGHIATGLVGISILTQWATQNQEAEYVYGMLKKRTYPGYLYMIDNGATLTWEEWDGERSQLHNCYNAIGSWFIQALAGITPDEAAPGYRHFYVRPQLVKG
;
A
#
# COMPACT_ATOMS: atom_id res chain seq x y z
N ASP A 1 0.78 -17.08 -16.28
CA ASP A 1 0.74 -18.56 -16.35
C ASP A 1 0.42 -19.23 -15.01
N CYS A 2 0.32 -18.46 -13.91
CA CYS A 2 -0.01 -19.00 -12.59
C CYS A 2 -1.42 -18.64 -12.11
N GLN A 3 -2.20 -17.89 -12.90
CA GLN A 3 -3.58 -17.58 -12.54
C GLN A 3 -4.48 -18.82 -12.68
N ARG A 4 -5.26 -19.10 -11.65
CA ARG A 4 -6.21 -20.21 -11.63
C ARG A 4 -7.44 -19.92 -12.50
N GLU A 5 -8.22 -20.96 -12.77
CA GLU A 5 -9.45 -20.83 -13.55
C GLU A 5 -10.49 -19.92 -12.87
N ASP A 6 -10.54 -19.88 -11.53
CA ASP A 6 -11.41 -18.99 -10.76
C ASP A 6 -10.92 -17.54 -10.69
N GLY A 7 -9.72 -17.24 -11.18
CA GLY A 7 -9.10 -15.91 -11.16
C GLY A 7 -8.11 -15.71 -10.03
N GLY A 8 -8.07 -16.60 -9.05
CA GLY A 8 -7.10 -16.52 -7.96
C GLY A 8 -5.65 -16.56 -8.44
N MET A 9 -4.76 -15.88 -7.72
CA MET A 9 -3.34 -15.84 -8.03
C MET A 9 -2.51 -16.27 -6.82
N PRO A 10 -1.36 -16.92 -7.04
CA PRO A 10 -0.43 -17.24 -5.96
C PRO A 10 0.24 -15.97 -5.43
N HIS A 11 0.76 -16.04 -4.21
CA HIS A 11 1.49 -14.94 -3.58
C HIS A 11 2.94 -14.80 -4.06
N THR A 12 3.49 -15.81 -4.72
CA THR A 12 4.81 -15.80 -5.37
C THR A 12 4.76 -16.50 -6.73
N ALA A 13 5.71 -16.21 -7.60
CA ALA A 13 5.82 -16.87 -8.91
C ALA A 13 7.30 -17.16 -9.24
N PRO A 14 7.70 -18.43 -9.52
CA PRO A 14 6.85 -19.63 -9.44
C PRO A 14 6.46 -19.94 -7.99
N ASN A 15 5.30 -20.58 -7.81
CA ASN A 15 4.81 -20.94 -6.50
C ASN A 15 4.41 -22.43 -6.47
N PRO A 16 4.92 -23.21 -5.49
CA PRO A 16 4.47 -24.58 -5.29
C PRO A 16 3.06 -24.67 -4.66
N TYR A 17 2.52 -23.55 -4.19
CA TYR A 17 1.20 -23.44 -3.57
C TYR A 17 0.25 -22.66 -4.46
N THR A 18 -1.03 -22.96 -4.43
CA THR A 18 -2.01 -22.41 -5.38
C THR A 18 -2.70 -21.12 -4.89
N ALA A 19 -2.57 -20.79 -3.61
CA ALA A 19 -3.17 -19.59 -3.03
C ALA A 19 -2.36 -19.09 -1.83
N GLY A 20 -2.63 -17.88 -1.40
CA GLY A 20 -2.05 -17.34 -0.18
C GLY A 20 -1.75 -15.84 -0.24
N GLY A 21 -1.25 -15.29 0.86
CA GLY A 21 -0.67 -13.97 0.97
C GLY A 21 -1.65 -12.82 1.12
N GLY A 22 -2.84 -12.91 0.57
CA GLY A 22 -3.79 -11.80 0.53
C GLY A 22 -3.61 -10.88 -0.69
N PRO A 23 -4.47 -9.85 -0.84
CA PRO A 23 -4.55 -8.99 -2.02
C PRO A 23 -3.23 -8.34 -2.44
N HIS A 24 -2.47 -7.79 -1.52
CA HIS A 24 -1.20 -7.12 -1.82
C HIS A 24 -0.19 -8.04 -2.52
N TRP A 25 -0.20 -9.34 -2.22
CA TRP A 25 0.69 -10.32 -2.85
C TRP A 25 0.11 -10.85 -4.15
N CYS A 26 -1.20 -11.12 -4.17
CA CYS A 26 -1.84 -11.76 -5.32
C CYS A 26 -2.22 -10.76 -6.42
N GLY A 27 -2.55 -9.52 -6.07
CA GLY A 27 -3.01 -8.48 -6.99
C GLY A 27 -1.92 -7.59 -7.56
N PHE A 28 -0.65 -7.82 -7.23
CA PHE A 28 0.45 -6.91 -7.58
C PHE A 28 0.63 -6.67 -9.09
N ILE A 29 0.07 -7.53 -9.95
CA ILE A 29 0.11 -7.35 -11.41
C ILE A 29 -0.52 -6.01 -11.84
N ILE A 30 -1.50 -5.49 -11.09
CA ILE A 30 -2.14 -4.21 -11.38
C ILE A 30 -1.18 -3.05 -11.09
N PRO A 31 -0.72 -2.84 -9.86
CA PRO A 31 0.21 -1.73 -9.58
C PRO A 31 1.53 -1.87 -10.32
N ALA A 32 2.08 -3.08 -10.50
CA ALA A 32 3.32 -3.27 -11.25
C ALA A 32 3.18 -2.84 -12.71
N SER A 33 2.06 -3.18 -13.36
CA SER A 33 1.82 -2.78 -14.75
C SER A 33 1.62 -1.26 -14.88
N TRP A 34 0.87 -0.66 -13.96
CA TRP A 34 0.67 0.78 -13.93
C TRP A 34 1.97 1.53 -13.70
N GLN A 35 2.78 1.12 -12.72
CA GLN A 35 4.07 1.73 -12.43
C GLN A 35 5.07 1.57 -13.57
N THR A 36 5.05 0.44 -14.27
CA THR A 36 5.87 0.24 -15.47
C THR A 36 5.49 1.24 -16.56
N TYR A 37 4.20 1.45 -16.78
CA TYR A 37 3.72 2.45 -17.72
C TYR A 37 4.12 3.87 -17.32
N VAL A 38 3.86 4.27 -16.08
CA VAL A 38 4.16 5.62 -15.59
C VAL A 38 5.64 5.94 -15.67
N ASN A 39 6.50 5.00 -15.26
CA ASN A 39 7.95 5.25 -15.18
C ASN A 39 8.68 5.07 -16.51
N TYR A 40 8.21 4.19 -17.41
CA TYR A 40 8.92 3.86 -18.65
C TYR A 40 8.13 4.13 -19.93
N GLY A 41 6.84 4.47 -19.83
CA GLY A 41 5.94 4.59 -20.99
C GLY A 41 5.62 3.24 -21.66
N ASP A 42 5.90 2.13 -20.97
CA ASP A 42 5.75 0.79 -21.54
C ASP A 42 4.34 0.24 -21.25
N MET A 43 3.55 0.07 -22.30
CA MET A 43 2.16 -0.41 -22.23
C MET A 43 2.03 -1.93 -22.30
N ARG A 44 3.09 -2.66 -22.67
CA ARG A 44 3.02 -4.10 -23.01
C ARG A 44 2.45 -4.96 -21.89
N LEU A 45 2.75 -4.65 -20.62
CA LEU A 45 2.19 -5.39 -19.50
C LEU A 45 0.68 -5.15 -19.37
N MET A 46 0.24 -3.91 -19.51
CA MET A 46 -1.20 -3.57 -19.44
C MET A 46 -1.96 -4.23 -20.60
N GLU A 47 -1.46 -4.12 -21.82
CA GLU A 47 -2.08 -4.73 -23.02
C GLU A 47 -2.23 -6.24 -22.87
N ARG A 48 -1.16 -6.90 -22.43
CA ARG A 48 -1.11 -8.37 -22.32
C ARG A 48 -1.96 -8.89 -21.17
N TYR A 49 -1.94 -8.21 -20.01
CA TYR A 49 -2.49 -8.74 -18.76
C TYR A 49 -3.78 -8.09 -18.30
N TYR A 50 -4.38 -7.20 -19.08
CA TYR A 50 -5.67 -6.60 -18.74
C TYR A 50 -6.76 -7.65 -18.44
N PRO A 51 -6.94 -8.72 -19.24
CA PRO A 51 -7.91 -9.77 -18.89
C PRO A 51 -7.56 -10.53 -17.60
N VAL A 52 -6.27 -10.68 -17.28
CA VAL A 52 -5.80 -11.29 -16.04
C VAL A 52 -6.17 -10.43 -14.84
N MET A 53 -6.01 -9.09 -14.97
CA MET A 53 -6.41 -8.13 -13.93
C MET A 53 -7.91 -8.16 -13.67
N GLN A 54 -8.72 -8.14 -14.73
CA GLN A 54 -10.19 -8.25 -14.63
C GLN A 54 -10.62 -9.54 -13.94
N LYS A 55 -10.01 -10.65 -14.31
CA LYS A 55 -10.32 -11.96 -13.75
C LYS A 55 -9.92 -12.05 -12.26
N TRP A 56 -8.79 -11.44 -11.87
CA TRP A 56 -8.40 -11.37 -10.46
C TRP A 56 -9.34 -10.47 -9.65
N LEU A 57 -9.77 -9.32 -10.20
CA LEU A 57 -10.75 -8.47 -9.54
C LEU A 57 -12.07 -9.21 -9.31
N GLY A 58 -12.56 -9.96 -10.31
CA GLY A 58 -13.76 -10.80 -10.17
C GLY A 58 -13.59 -11.89 -9.08
N TYR A 59 -12.39 -12.47 -8.97
CA TYR A 59 -12.07 -13.39 -7.87
C TYR A 59 -12.15 -12.68 -6.50
N ALA A 60 -11.52 -11.52 -6.35
CA ALA A 60 -11.61 -10.76 -5.11
C ALA A 60 -13.05 -10.35 -4.77
N GLU A 61 -13.83 -9.93 -5.75
CA GLU A 61 -15.25 -9.59 -5.59
C GLU A 61 -16.10 -10.75 -5.09
N SER A 62 -15.81 -11.99 -5.50
CA SER A 62 -16.54 -13.17 -5.06
C SER A 62 -16.42 -13.44 -3.55
N TYR A 63 -15.46 -12.83 -2.88
CA TYR A 63 -15.26 -12.91 -1.43
C TYR A 63 -15.69 -11.64 -0.68
N GLN A 64 -16.38 -10.73 -1.33
CA GLN A 64 -16.95 -9.57 -0.64
C GLN A 64 -18.23 -9.99 0.13
N VAL A 65 -18.29 -9.51 1.38
CA VAL A 65 -19.44 -9.62 2.26
C VAL A 65 -19.80 -8.22 2.75
N ASP A 66 -21.05 -7.82 2.59
CA ASP A 66 -21.53 -6.49 2.95
C ASP A 66 -20.67 -5.34 2.36
N GLY A 67 -20.20 -5.53 1.12
CA GLY A 67 -19.40 -4.54 0.38
C GLY A 67 -17.94 -4.44 0.78
N LEU A 68 -17.44 -5.33 1.63
CA LEU A 68 -16.03 -5.42 2.02
C LEU A 68 -15.43 -6.78 1.64
N LEU A 69 -14.23 -6.75 1.09
CA LEU A 69 -13.44 -7.95 0.89
C LEU A 69 -13.14 -8.62 2.23
N LYS A 70 -13.43 -9.89 2.31
CA LYS A 70 -13.12 -10.75 3.45
C LYS A 70 -12.06 -11.77 3.10
N GLN A 71 -11.49 -12.38 4.12
CA GLN A 71 -10.48 -13.41 3.93
C GLN A 71 -11.01 -14.54 3.05
N TRP A 72 -10.34 -14.79 1.93
CA TRP A 72 -10.62 -15.97 1.11
C TRP A 72 -9.96 -17.22 1.70
N PRO A 73 -10.49 -18.40 1.40
CA PRO A 73 -9.91 -19.65 1.88
C PRO A 73 -8.49 -19.81 1.35
N ASN A 74 -7.58 -20.09 2.26
CA ASN A 74 -6.21 -20.44 1.94
C ASN A 74 -5.86 -21.72 2.70
N THR A 75 -6.08 -22.84 2.04
CA THR A 75 -5.86 -24.15 2.64
C THR A 75 -4.45 -24.70 2.41
N GLU A 76 -3.66 -24.08 1.53
CA GLU A 76 -2.43 -24.68 1.04
C GLU A 76 -1.15 -24.12 1.67
N TYR A 77 -1.17 -22.88 2.18
CA TYR A 77 0.00 -22.29 2.82
C TYR A 77 -0.36 -21.56 4.10
N ARG A 78 -0.38 -22.29 5.22
CA ARG A 78 -0.52 -21.77 6.60
C ARG A 78 -1.73 -20.85 6.83
N GLY A 79 -2.72 -20.84 5.96
CA GLY A 79 -3.84 -19.91 6.04
C GLY A 79 -3.46 -18.43 5.92
N TRP A 80 -2.36 -18.12 5.23
CA TRP A 80 -1.88 -16.75 5.11
C TRP A 80 -2.84 -15.86 4.33
N TYR A 81 -3.38 -14.90 5.04
CA TYR A 81 -4.11 -13.76 4.50
C TYR A 81 -3.62 -12.54 5.28
N LEU A 82 -2.70 -11.79 4.67
CA LEU A 82 -1.90 -10.79 5.35
C LEU A 82 -2.44 -9.38 5.08
N GLY A 83 -2.31 -8.54 6.09
CA GLY A 83 -2.37 -7.08 5.96
C GLY A 83 -0.96 -6.53 5.78
N ASP A 84 -0.43 -5.81 6.77
CA ASP A 84 0.97 -5.40 6.75
C ASP A 84 1.87 -6.58 7.17
N TRP A 85 3.01 -6.75 6.51
CA TRP A 85 3.95 -7.82 6.81
C TRP A 85 5.08 -7.33 7.70
N VAL A 86 5.35 -8.05 8.76
CA VAL A 86 6.42 -7.80 9.74
C VAL A 86 6.48 -6.35 10.25
N PRO A 87 5.38 -5.80 10.76
CA PRO A 87 5.43 -4.55 11.49
C PRO A 87 6.30 -4.72 12.73
N PRO A 88 6.84 -3.62 13.31
CA PRO A 88 7.68 -3.72 14.49
C PRO A 88 6.93 -4.24 15.71
N MET A 89 7.70 -4.69 16.73
CA MET A 89 7.15 -5.17 18.00
C MET A 89 6.12 -4.17 18.58
N GLY A 90 5.06 -4.71 19.19
CA GLY A 90 3.96 -3.92 19.76
C GLY A 90 2.79 -3.65 18.79
N ILE A 91 2.95 -4.05 17.52
CA ILE A 91 1.85 -4.07 16.54
C ILE A 91 1.47 -5.52 16.26
N ASN A 92 0.18 -5.84 16.39
CA ASN A 92 -0.32 -7.17 16.10
C ASN A 92 -0.55 -7.35 14.58
N PRO A 93 0.30 -8.11 13.85
CA PRO A 93 0.12 -8.34 12.41
C PRO A 93 -1.08 -9.25 12.09
N GLN A 94 -1.70 -9.84 13.09
CA GLN A 94 -2.88 -10.69 12.98
C GLN A 94 -4.16 -10.01 13.46
N ASP A 95 -4.14 -8.68 13.66
CA ASP A 95 -5.35 -7.91 13.99
C ASP A 95 -6.34 -7.97 12.82
N PRO A 96 -7.53 -8.55 12.99
CA PRO A 96 -8.47 -8.73 11.87
C PRO A 96 -8.94 -7.41 11.26
N ALA A 97 -9.09 -6.36 12.07
CA ALA A 97 -9.54 -5.06 11.56
C ALA A 97 -8.44 -4.39 10.73
N SER A 98 -7.18 -4.51 11.16
CA SER A 98 -6.02 -4.03 10.39
C SER A 98 -5.84 -4.81 9.09
N ILE A 99 -5.96 -6.13 9.11
CA ILE A 99 -5.90 -6.96 7.91
C ILE A 99 -7.01 -6.57 6.93
N ASP A 100 -8.23 -6.43 7.41
CA ASP A 100 -9.39 -6.11 6.56
C ASP A 100 -9.23 -4.71 5.94
N ILE A 101 -8.90 -3.67 6.72
CA ILE A 101 -8.79 -2.30 6.20
C ILE A 101 -7.66 -2.18 5.17
N VAL A 102 -6.49 -2.76 5.43
CA VAL A 102 -5.34 -2.73 4.51
C VAL A 102 -5.70 -3.38 3.18
N ASN A 103 -6.34 -4.54 3.21
CA ASN A 103 -6.70 -5.27 1.99
C ASN A 103 -7.84 -4.60 1.22
N ASN A 104 -8.80 -3.98 1.90
CA ASN A 104 -9.86 -3.21 1.24
C ASN A 104 -9.35 -1.90 0.63
N CYS A 105 -8.43 -1.20 1.29
CA CYS A 105 -7.77 -0.04 0.70
C CYS A 105 -6.99 -0.43 -0.57
N PHE A 106 -6.27 -1.55 -0.55
CA PHE A 106 -5.58 -2.05 -1.74
C PHE A 106 -6.54 -2.39 -2.88
N LEU A 107 -7.64 -3.07 -2.59
CA LEU A 107 -8.64 -3.39 -3.61
C LEU A 107 -9.25 -2.12 -4.22
N SER A 108 -9.55 -1.12 -3.38
CA SER A 108 -10.02 0.20 -3.83
C SER A 108 -9.02 0.87 -4.78
N ASP A 109 -7.72 0.83 -4.43
CA ASP A 109 -6.66 1.38 -5.27
C ASP A 109 -6.53 0.60 -6.59
N CYS A 110 -6.66 -0.71 -6.57
CA CYS A 110 -6.69 -1.55 -7.77
C CYS A 110 -7.84 -1.18 -8.71
N TYR A 111 -9.04 -0.92 -8.21
CA TYR A 111 -10.14 -0.44 -9.05
C TYR A 111 -9.80 0.88 -9.73
N GLY A 112 -9.26 1.84 -8.99
CA GLY A 112 -8.82 3.12 -9.54
C GLY A 112 -7.73 2.97 -10.61
N MET A 113 -6.72 2.11 -10.35
CA MET A 113 -5.65 1.83 -11.33
C MET A 113 -6.20 1.16 -12.58
N VAL A 114 -7.10 0.16 -12.45
CA VAL A 114 -7.67 -0.52 -13.62
C VAL A 114 -8.56 0.42 -14.44
N ALA A 115 -9.28 1.34 -13.82
CA ALA A 115 -9.98 2.40 -14.55
C ALA A 115 -9.03 3.30 -15.36
N LYS A 116 -7.88 3.68 -14.79
CA LYS A 116 -6.82 4.42 -15.51
C LYS A 116 -6.22 3.58 -16.64
N ILE A 117 -5.92 2.30 -16.39
CA ILE A 117 -5.42 1.35 -17.40
C ILE A 117 -6.42 1.20 -18.54
N ALA A 118 -7.71 1.03 -18.24
CA ALA A 118 -8.78 0.95 -19.23
C ALA A 118 -8.80 2.19 -20.13
N LYS A 119 -8.66 3.38 -19.55
CA LYS A 119 -8.56 4.64 -20.30
C LYS A 119 -7.37 4.65 -21.24
N VAL A 120 -6.19 4.26 -20.78
CA VAL A 120 -4.96 4.20 -21.60
C VAL A 120 -5.11 3.20 -22.75
N LEU A 121 -5.80 2.07 -22.51
CA LEU A 121 -6.04 1.03 -23.51
C LEU A 121 -7.25 1.28 -24.42
N GLY A 122 -7.95 2.42 -24.28
CA GLY A 122 -9.16 2.74 -25.07
C GLY A 122 -10.37 1.86 -24.74
N LYS A 123 -10.42 1.28 -23.54
CA LYS A 123 -11.52 0.42 -23.05
C LYS A 123 -12.51 1.26 -22.23
N GLU A 124 -13.05 2.30 -22.82
CA GLU A 124 -13.86 3.31 -22.13
C GLU A 124 -15.13 2.74 -21.48
N VAL A 125 -15.67 1.65 -22.01
CA VAL A 125 -16.87 0.98 -21.49
C VAL A 125 -16.65 0.44 -20.08
N ASP A 126 -15.44 0.02 -19.73
CA ASP A 126 -15.11 -0.57 -18.43
C ASP A 126 -14.90 0.49 -17.34
N ILE A 127 -14.61 1.75 -17.71
CA ILE A 127 -14.21 2.80 -16.77
C ILE A 127 -15.29 3.09 -15.71
N PRO A 128 -16.58 3.32 -16.08
CA PRO A 128 -17.60 3.69 -15.09
C PRO A 128 -17.81 2.60 -14.03
N GLU A 129 -17.73 1.33 -14.42
CA GLU A 129 -17.89 0.20 -13.49
C GLU A 129 -16.81 0.22 -12.41
N TYR A 130 -15.52 0.34 -12.80
CA TYR A 130 -14.43 0.36 -11.82
C TYR A 130 -14.44 1.61 -10.94
N GLN A 131 -14.80 2.77 -11.50
CA GLN A 131 -14.97 3.99 -10.72
C GLN A 131 -16.08 3.85 -9.68
N GLN A 132 -17.23 3.28 -10.06
CA GLN A 132 -18.34 3.04 -9.14
C GLN A 132 -17.94 2.07 -8.02
N LYS A 133 -17.27 0.96 -8.36
CA LYS A 133 -16.76 -0.02 -7.37
C LYS A 133 -15.76 0.62 -6.41
N GLN A 134 -14.86 1.47 -6.92
CA GLN A 134 -13.90 2.20 -6.09
C GLN A 134 -14.61 3.10 -5.08
N GLU A 135 -15.54 3.94 -5.52
CA GLU A 135 -16.25 4.88 -4.65
C GLU A 135 -17.15 4.16 -3.62
N ALA A 136 -17.83 3.10 -4.02
CA ALA A 136 -18.61 2.27 -3.11
C ALA A 136 -17.73 1.66 -2.01
N LEU A 137 -16.56 1.14 -2.38
CA LEU A 137 -15.62 0.54 -1.42
C LEU A 137 -14.99 1.59 -0.49
N LYS A 138 -14.63 2.76 -0.99
CA LYS A 138 -14.14 3.89 -0.16
C LYS A 138 -15.17 4.28 0.91
N THR A 139 -16.42 4.43 0.50
CA THR A 139 -17.52 4.73 1.43
C THR A 139 -17.63 3.65 2.50
N ARG A 140 -17.59 2.40 2.08
CA ARG A 140 -17.74 1.27 3.00
C ARG A 140 -16.58 1.11 3.96
N ILE A 141 -15.33 1.38 3.51
CA ILE A 141 -14.13 1.43 4.36
C ILE A 141 -14.33 2.47 5.47
N HIS A 142 -14.77 3.68 5.10
CA HIS A 142 -14.99 4.72 6.10
C HIS A 142 -16.08 4.35 7.10
N GLU A 143 -17.23 3.90 6.63
CA GLU A 143 -18.37 3.54 7.49
C GLU A 143 -18.06 2.45 8.52
N VAL A 144 -17.22 1.47 8.15
CA VAL A 144 -16.98 0.29 8.98
C VAL A 144 -15.77 0.44 9.90
N PHE A 145 -14.72 1.11 9.44
CA PHE A 145 -13.45 1.13 10.17
C PHE A 145 -13.14 2.46 10.87
N PHE A 146 -13.93 3.51 10.61
CA PHE A 146 -13.68 4.81 11.25
C PHE A 146 -14.35 4.91 12.61
N ASP A 147 -13.55 5.17 13.63
CA ASP A 147 -14.00 5.55 14.97
C ASP A 147 -14.08 7.09 15.05
N ALA A 148 -15.30 7.60 15.04
CA ALA A 148 -15.55 9.04 15.04
C ALA A 148 -15.21 9.70 16.39
N GLU A 149 -15.29 8.96 17.52
CA GLU A 149 -14.95 9.48 18.83
C GLU A 149 -13.45 9.77 18.96
N ASN A 150 -12.63 8.83 18.47
CA ASN A 150 -11.17 8.91 18.56
C ASN A 150 -10.52 9.44 17.28
N ARG A 151 -11.27 9.69 16.21
CA ARG A 151 -10.79 10.15 14.89
C ARG A 151 -9.77 9.19 14.26
N ARG A 152 -9.97 7.88 14.42
CA ARG A 152 -9.01 6.83 14.09
C ARG A 152 -9.63 5.74 13.26
N TYR A 153 -8.77 4.95 12.60
CA TYR A 153 -9.17 3.77 11.85
C TYR A 153 -8.63 2.50 12.49
N ALA A 154 -9.44 1.46 12.52
CA ALA A 154 -9.09 0.09 12.91
C ALA A 154 -8.21 0.02 14.19
N SER A 155 -6.99 -0.52 14.12
CA SER A 155 -6.08 -0.65 15.26
C SER A 155 -5.30 0.61 15.60
N SER A 156 -5.46 1.68 14.83
CA SER A 156 -4.69 2.94 14.93
C SER A 156 -3.19 2.76 14.64
N SER A 157 -2.79 1.68 13.96
CA SER A 157 -1.43 1.58 13.44
C SER A 157 -1.19 2.63 12.35
N GLN A 158 0.07 2.95 12.06
CA GLN A 158 0.37 3.97 11.05
C GLN A 158 -0.27 3.63 9.68
N ILE A 159 -0.22 2.37 9.25
CA ILE A 159 -0.82 1.96 7.98
C ILE A 159 -2.35 2.06 8.01
N ASP A 160 -2.99 1.69 9.12
CA ASP A 160 -4.44 1.76 9.25
C ASP A 160 -4.98 3.19 9.17
N MET A 161 -4.19 4.16 9.64
CA MET A 161 -4.53 5.58 9.57
C MET A 161 -4.22 6.19 8.20
N ILE A 162 -3.09 5.83 7.61
CA ILE A 162 -2.56 6.45 6.39
C ILE A 162 -3.26 5.94 5.14
N TYR A 163 -3.53 4.64 5.06
CA TYR A 163 -4.03 4.04 3.82
C TYR A 163 -5.43 4.55 3.42
N PRO A 164 -6.41 4.66 4.34
CA PRO A 164 -7.69 5.29 4.02
C PRO A 164 -7.58 6.74 3.52
N MET A 165 -6.65 7.52 4.09
CA MET A 165 -6.36 8.88 3.60
C MET A 165 -5.78 8.85 2.19
N LEU A 166 -4.83 7.95 1.92
CA LEU A 166 -4.14 7.85 0.64
C LEU A 166 -5.10 7.46 -0.50
N VAL A 167 -5.98 6.49 -0.27
CA VAL A 167 -6.95 6.04 -1.29
C VAL A 167 -8.18 6.92 -1.39
N GLY A 168 -8.31 7.94 -0.53
CA GLY A 168 -9.44 8.87 -0.51
C GLY A 168 -10.71 8.27 0.08
N ALA A 169 -10.59 7.28 0.99
CA ALA A 169 -11.71 6.77 1.77
C ALA A 169 -12.03 7.69 2.96
N THR A 170 -11.06 8.46 3.46
CA THR A 170 -11.30 9.48 4.46
C THR A 170 -11.98 10.69 3.84
N PRO A 171 -13.16 11.12 4.30
CA PRO A 171 -13.81 12.33 3.83
C PRO A 171 -12.91 13.57 3.97
N SER A 172 -12.96 14.47 3.01
CA SER A 172 -12.11 15.68 3.01
C SER A 172 -12.31 16.55 4.26
N SER A 173 -13.51 16.57 4.83
CA SER A 173 -13.84 17.29 6.07
C SER A 173 -13.15 16.71 7.32
N LEU A 174 -12.74 15.44 7.30
CA LEU A 174 -12.09 14.73 8.40
C LEU A 174 -10.59 14.55 8.20
N MET A 175 -10.06 14.92 7.03
CA MET A 175 -8.65 14.67 6.67
C MET A 175 -7.68 15.29 7.68
N ALA A 176 -7.94 16.53 8.11
CA ALA A 176 -7.10 17.21 9.11
C ALA A 176 -7.15 16.49 10.48
N ASP A 177 -8.34 16.14 10.93
CA ASP A 177 -8.54 15.49 12.23
C ASP A 177 -7.87 14.11 12.30
N VAL A 178 -7.99 13.32 11.21
CA VAL A 178 -7.34 12.00 11.10
C VAL A 178 -5.82 12.15 11.03
N LYS A 179 -5.32 13.15 10.31
CA LYS A 179 -3.88 13.44 10.24
C LYS A 179 -3.33 13.84 11.62
N ASP A 180 -4.02 14.69 12.35
CA ASP A 180 -3.63 15.09 13.71
C ASP A 180 -3.61 13.88 14.65
N ALA A 181 -4.62 13.02 14.59
CA ALA A 181 -4.66 11.78 15.37
C ALA A 181 -3.51 10.81 14.99
N LEU A 182 -3.15 10.72 13.70
CA LEU A 182 -1.96 9.97 13.25
C LEU A 182 -0.68 10.50 13.89
N PHE A 183 -0.49 11.82 13.93
CA PHE A 183 0.70 12.44 14.51
C PHE A 183 0.73 12.27 16.04
N GLU A 184 -0.40 12.40 16.71
CA GLU A 184 -0.53 12.12 18.15
C GLU A 184 -0.14 10.68 18.48
N GLU A 185 -0.66 9.71 17.71
CA GLU A 185 -0.36 8.28 17.91
C GLU A 185 1.11 7.97 17.63
N SER A 186 1.65 8.55 16.56
CA SER A 186 3.06 8.37 16.18
C SER A 186 4.00 8.95 17.24
N ALA A 187 3.70 10.11 17.81
CA ALA A 187 4.50 10.70 18.87
C ALA A 187 4.37 9.96 20.20
N GLY A 188 3.14 9.55 20.55
CA GLY A 188 2.83 8.86 21.80
C GLY A 188 3.21 7.38 21.78
N ARG A 189 2.36 6.55 21.17
CA ARG A 189 2.51 5.09 21.17
C ARG A 189 3.80 4.61 20.52
N PHE A 190 4.23 5.24 19.42
CA PHE A 190 5.38 4.82 18.64
C PHE A 190 6.64 5.68 18.88
N ASN A 191 6.59 6.63 19.81
CA ASN A 191 7.72 7.49 20.18
C ASN A 191 8.45 8.11 18.98
N GLY A 192 7.69 8.45 17.94
CA GLY A 192 8.19 9.03 16.69
C GLY A 192 8.99 8.08 15.80
N HIS A 193 8.87 6.77 16.00
CA HIS A 193 9.50 5.76 15.14
C HIS A 193 8.61 5.37 13.96
N ILE A 194 9.22 4.75 12.97
CA ILE A 194 8.49 4.03 11.92
C ILE A 194 7.78 2.84 12.59
N ALA A 195 6.47 2.74 12.37
CA ALA A 195 5.63 1.72 12.97
C ALA A 195 4.80 0.98 11.92
N THR A 196 5.45 0.63 10.82
CA THR A 196 4.86 -0.16 9.74
C THR A 196 5.79 -1.29 9.31
N GLY A 197 5.23 -2.28 8.63
CA GLY A 197 5.96 -3.35 7.96
C GLY A 197 6.19 -3.06 6.47
N LEU A 198 6.37 -4.15 5.70
CA LEU A 198 6.71 -4.10 4.27
C LEU A 198 5.71 -3.30 3.44
N VAL A 199 4.40 -3.56 3.61
CA VAL A 199 3.35 -2.86 2.86
C VAL A 199 3.27 -1.41 3.31
N GLY A 200 3.28 -1.18 4.62
CA GLY A 200 3.09 0.14 5.20
C GLY A 200 4.20 1.13 4.86
N ILE A 201 5.45 0.71 4.64
CA ILE A 201 6.52 1.62 4.21
C ILE A 201 6.21 2.27 2.86
N SER A 202 5.69 1.50 1.89
CA SER A 202 5.34 2.06 0.59
C SER A 202 4.16 3.03 0.69
N ILE A 203 3.17 2.70 1.51
CA ILE A 203 1.99 3.53 1.77
C ILE A 203 2.36 4.83 2.51
N LEU A 204 3.19 4.72 3.56
CA LEU A 204 3.70 5.86 4.32
C LEU A 204 4.46 6.85 3.43
N THR A 205 5.40 6.35 2.63
CA THR A 205 6.25 7.20 1.78
C THR A 205 5.46 7.85 0.66
N GLN A 206 4.51 7.14 0.05
CA GLN A 206 3.64 7.67 -0.98
C GLN A 206 2.71 8.76 -0.41
N TRP A 207 2.05 8.49 0.72
CA TRP A 207 1.17 9.44 1.37
C TRP A 207 1.93 10.72 1.78
N ALA A 208 3.08 10.57 2.43
CA ALA A 208 3.89 11.71 2.86
C ALA A 208 4.38 12.56 1.67
N THR A 209 4.75 11.92 0.54
CA THR A 209 5.12 12.62 -0.68
C THR A 209 3.96 13.44 -1.24
N GLN A 210 2.77 12.85 -1.33
CA GLN A 210 1.58 13.51 -1.90
C GLN A 210 1.04 14.64 -1.01
N ASN A 211 1.18 14.50 0.32
CA ASN A 211 0.64 15.45 1.29
C ASN A 211 1.69 16.46 1.81
N GLN A 212 2.88 16.49 1.24
CA GLN A 212 3.99 17.37 1.62
C GLN A 212 4.42 17.19 3.09
N GLU A 213 4.38 15.95 3.58
CA GLU A 213 4.75 15.57 4.95
C GLU A 213 6.16 14.93 5.02
N ALA A 214 7.10 15.44 4.23
CA ALA A 214 8.47 14.93 4.23
C ALA A 214 9.15 15.07 5.61
N GLU A 215 8.86 16.13 6.37
CA GLU A 215 9.40 16.34 7.72
C GLU A 215 8.98 15.21 8.67
N TYR A 216 7.75 14.70 8.54
CA TYR A 216 7.24 13.59 9.34
C TYR A 216 8.08 12.31 9.13
N VAL A 217 8.31 11.94 7.88
CA VAL A 217 9.15 10.77 7.55
C VAL A 217 10.61 11.01 7.95
N TYR A 218 11.14 12.23 7.71
CA TYR A 218 12.51 12.58 8.08
C TYR A 218 12.75 12.46 9.59
N GLY A 219 11.79 12.90 10.40
CA GLY A 219 11.84 12.75 11.85
C GLY A 219 11.99 11.29 12.30
N MET A 220 11.29 10.37 11.64
CA MET A 220 11.42 8.93 11.87
C MET A 220 12.79 8.39 11.44
N LEU A 221 13.30 8.85 10.29
CA LEU A 221 14.59 8.39 9.77
C LEU A 221 15.77 8.77 10.66
N LYS A 222 15.65 9.85 11.42
CA LYS A 222 16.70 10.27 12.38
C LYS A 222 16.77 9.39 13.63
N LYS A 223 15.81 8.50 13.88
CA LYS A 223 15.82 7.61 15.05
C LYS A 223 16.89 6.53 14.92
N ARG A 224 17.77 6.45 15.92
CA ARG A 224 18.84 5.43 16.00
C ARG A 224 18.46 4.22 16.86
N THR A 225 17.31 4.28 17.52
CA THR A 225 16.77 3.19 18.31
C THR A 225 15.78 2.37 17.49
N TYR A 226 15.48 1.14 17.96
CA TYR A 226 14.50 0.25 17.36
C TYR A 226 13.08 0.84 17.43
N PRO A 227 12.26 0.70 16.37
CA PRO A 227 12.63 0.27 15.02
C PRO A 227 13.09 1.46 14.16
N GLY A 228 13.97 1.23 13.19
CA GLY A 228 14.43 2.29 12.30
C GLY A 228 15.61 1.91 11.42
N TYR A 229 15.81 2.68 10.34
CA TYR A 229 16.91 2.45 9.39
C TYR A 229 18.29 2.70 10.03
N LEU A 230 18.44 3.74 10.84
CA LEU A 230 19.72 3.98 11.53
C LEU A 230 19.99 2.89 12.59
N TYR A 231 18.96 2.32 13.21
CA TYR A 231 19.11 1.17 14.06
C TYR A 231 19.70 -0.04 13.30
N MET A 232 19.19 -0.34 12.09
CA MET A 232 19.76 -1.39 11.26
C MET A 232 21.24 -1.13 10.94
N ILE A 233 21.57 0.10 10.53
CA ILE A 233 22.95 0.50 10.18
C ILE A 233 23.87 0.37 11.41
N ASP A 234 23.45 0.83 12.57
CA ASP A 234 24.23 0.76 13.82
C ASP A 234 24.45 -0.69 14.28
N ASN A 235 23.59 -1.61 13.86
CA ASN A 235 23.72 -3.05 14.11
C ASN A 235 24.36 -3.82 12.93
N GLY A 236 25.04 -3.11 12.02
CA GLY A 236 25.88 -3.71 10.99
C GLY A 236 25.16 -4.04 9.68
N ALA A 237 23.94 -3.57 9.47
CA ALA A 237 23.22 -3.77 8.21
C ALA A 237 23.96 -3.09 7.04
N THR A 238 24.21 -3.86 5.98
CA THR A 238 24.67 -3.35 4.67
C THR A 238 23.56 -3.31 3.64
N LEU A 239 22.44 -3.95 3.94
CA LEU A 239 21.22 -4.05 3.15
C LEU A 239 20.01 -3.95 4.08
N THR A 240 18.82 -3.71 3.54
CA THR A 240 17.60 -3.77 4.33
C THR A 240 17.30 -5.21 4.75
N TRP A 241 16.79 -5.34 5.96
CA TRP A 241 16.39 -6.61 6.55
C TRP A 241 14.94 -6.96 6.23
N GLU A 242 14.53 -8.20 6.49
CA GLU A 242 13.14 -8.61 6.38
C GLU A 242 12.29 -8.13 7.57
N GLU A 243 12.88 -8.11 8.76
CA GLU A 243 12.29 -7.58 10.00
C GLU A 243 13.15 -6.48 10.60
N TRP A 244 12.54 -5.57 11.34
CA TRP A 244 13.24 -4.42 11.93
C TRP A 244 14.32 -4.78 12.94
N ASP A 245 14.23 -5.96 13.58
CA ASP A 245 15.19 -6.47 14.56
C ASP A 245 16.30 -7.34 13.95
N GLY A 246 16.17 -7.75 12.69
CA GLY A 246 17.14 -8.59 11.99
C GLY A 246 17.06 -10.08 12.29
N GLU A 247 16.01 -10.54 12.95
CA GLU A 247 15.79 -11.94 13.33
C GLU A 247 15.63 -12.89 12.14
N ARG A 248 15.17 -12.36 10.98
CA ARG A 248 15.01 -13.13 9.76
C ARG A 248 16.12 -12.81 8.75
N SER A 249 15.76 -12.80 7.46
CA SER A 249 16.71 -12.50 6.40
C SER A 249 17.27 -11.08 6.52
N GLN A 250 18.61 -10.98 6.50
CA GLN A 250 19.32 -9.71 6.52
C GLN A 250 19.63 -9.19 5.10
N LEU A 251 19.03 -9.81 4.08
CA LEU A 251 19.03 -9.42 2.68
C LEU A 251 17.58 -9.50 2.17
N HIS A 252 16.83 -8.41 2.27
CA HIS A 252 15.44 -8.39 1.85
C HIS A 252 15.03 -7.01 1.35
N ASN A 253 14.05 -6.96 0.44
CA ASN A 253 13.53 -5.72 -0.12
C ASN A 253 12.38 -5.11 0.69
N CYS A 254 12.04 -5.63 1.87
CA CYS A 254 10.88 -5.22 2.65
C CYS A 254 10.75 -3.70 2.79
N TYR A 255 11.83 -3.03 3.15
CA TYR A 255 11.78 -1.59 3.48
C TYR A 255 12.41 -0.69 2.42
N ASN A 256 12.63 -1.20 1.20
CA ASN A 256 13.31 -0.45 0.13
C ASN A 256 12.49 0.71 -0.43
N ALA A 257 11.17 0.76 -0.20
CA ALA A 257 10.32 1.85 -0.67
C ALA A 257 10.75 3.23 -0.16
N ILE A 258 11.53 3.29 0.94
CA ILE A 258 12.14 4.53 1.41
C ILE A 258 13.05 5.19 0.36
N GLY A 259 13.68 4.40 -0.53
CA GLY A 259 14.50 4.92 -1.60
C GLY A 259 13.74 5.84 -2.55
N SER A 260 12.48 5.52 -2.85
CA SER A 260 11.63 6.35 -3.69
C SER A 260 11.29 7.69 -3.02
N TRP A 261 11.15 7.72 -1.69
CA TRP A 261 10.86 8.94 -0.95
C TRP A 261 12.01 9.98 -1.07
N PHE A 262 13.27 9.55 -1.05
CA PHE A 262 14.39 10.46 -1.25
C PHE A 262 14.33 11.16 -2.61
N ILE A 263 13.87 10.44 -3.65
CA ILE A 263 13.75 10.99 -5.00
C ILE A 263 12.47 11.80 -5.15
N GLN A 264 11.34 11.24 -4.75
CA GLN A 264 10.02 11.81 -5.05
C GLN A 264 9.62 12.92 -4.07
N ALA A 265 10.00 12.82 -2.79
CA ALA A 265 9.70 13.83 -1.80
C ALA A 265 10.85 14.84 -1.66
N LEU A 266 12.05 14.41 -1.23
CA LEU A 266 13.15 15.36 -0.96
C LEU A 266 13.67 16.03 -2.22
N ALA A 267 14.02 15.27 -3.26
CA ALA A 267 14.39 15.85 -4.56
C ALA A 267 13.17 16.36 -5.34
N GLY A 268 11.96 15.90 -4.99
CA GLY A 268 10.71 16.34 -5.57
C GLY A 268 10.48 15.89 -7.01
N ILE A 269 11.23 14.89 -7.49
CA ILE A 269 11.16 14.41 -8.88
C ILE A 269 10.06 13.36 -9.01
N THR A 270 8.92 13.75 -9.60
CA THR A 270 7.77 12.86 -9.78
C THR A 270 7.33 12.83 -11.24
N PRO A 271 7.01 11.65 -11.81
CA PRO A 271 6.52 11.55 -13.17
C PRO A 271 5.12 12.14 -13.31
N ASP A 272 4.81 12.65 -14.49
CA ASP A 272 3.44 13.01 -14.86
C ASP A 272 2.74 11.81 -15.49
N GLU A 273 1.67 11.32 -14.87
CA GLU A 273 0.88 10.20 -15.40
C GLU A 273 0.30 10.49 -16.81
N ALA A 274 0.08 11.76 -17.15
CA ALA A 274 -0.41 12.16 -18.46
C ALA A 274 0.68 12.12 -19.56
N ALA A 275 1.96 12.10 -19.16
CA ALA A 275 3.09 12.03 -20.08
C ALA A 275 4.14 11.02 -19.57
N PRO A 276 3.79 9.72 -19.55
CA PRO A 276 4.56 8.64 -18.91
C PRO A 276 5.96 8.49 -19.49
N GLY A 277 6.85 7.82 -18.76
CA GLY A 277 8.25 7.64 -19.15
C GLY A 277 9.08 8.90 -18.95
N TYR A 278 8.71 9.74 -18.00
CA TYR A 278 9.36 11.02 -17.70
C TYR A 278 9.45 11.98 -18.91
N ARG A 279 8.55 11.83 -19.91
CA ARG A 279 8.45 12.81 -21.01
C ARG A 279 8.01 14.17 -20.51
N HIS A 280 7.26 14.21 -19.42
CA HIS A 280 7.04 15.34 -18.55
C HIS A 280 7.15 14.86 -17.10
N PHE A 281 7.71 15.67 -16.24
CA PHE A 281 7.86 15.39 -14.81
C PHE A 281 7.86 16.70 -14.01
N TYR A 282 7.56 16.59 -12.75
CA TYR A 282 7.60 17.71 -11.82
C TYR A 282 8.88 17.70 -11.00
N VAL A 283 9.39 18.88 -10.65
CA VAL A 283 10.47 19.05 -9.68
C VAL A 283 9.93 19.98 -8.58
N ARG A 284 9.51 19.37 -7.47
CA ARG A 284 8.89 20.05 -6.32
C ARG A 284 9.50 19.55 -5.01
N PRO A 285 10.73 19.94 -4.70
CA PRO A 285 11.43 19.44 -3.52
C PRO A 285 10.72 19.87 -2.23
N GLN A 286 10.64 18.95 -1.29
CA GLN A 286 10.13 19.19 0.05
C GLN A 286 11.32 19.36 0.99
N LEU A 287 11.50 20.58 1.50
CA LEU A 287 12.62 20.89 2.38
C LEU A 287 12.35 20.37 3.79
N VAL A 288 13.33 19.70 4.37
CA VAL A 288 13.31 19.22 5.76
C VAL A 288 14.35 19.96 6.58
N LYS A 289 14.08 20.13 7.86
CA LYS A 289 15.02 20.77 8.80
C LYS A 289 16.06 19.74 9.26
N GLY A 290 17.33 20.00 8.96
CA GLY A 290 18.47 19.18 9.35
C GLY A 290 18.76 19.20 10.84
#